data_40b9a0c2782bc7d4f00b1145a7ee1de2
#
_entry.id   40b9a0c2782bc7d4f00b1145a7ee1de2
#
_cell.length_a   1.000
_cell.length_b   1.000
_cell.length_c   1.000
_cell.angle_alpha   90.00
_cell.angle_beta   90.00
_cell.angle_gamma   90.00
#
_symmetry.space_group_name_H-M   'P 1'
#
loop_
_entity.id
_entity.type
_entity.pdbx_description
1 polymer ?
#
loop_
_entity_poly.entity_id
_entity_poly.type
_entity_poly.pdbx_seq_one_letter_code
_entity_poly.pdbx_strand_id
1 'polypeptide(L)'
;MTVEKLSEEAKAWRNQQRARLVALRLSYSEDARKDWTARIMQRLEAVAMAADGPISVYWPFRGEPDLRPLMRRLATAGKTVALPAVVQPRWPLEFRPWKPKCEMELGVWNIPIPKTNTRVTPALLLAPVIGFDTSGYRLGYGGGFYDRTLAALTGPRTVIGIGFDCAEIPSVGPHGFDVPMDRIATESGFRTLSRMSPGTKDVAEAASSACNMAEAPNTYMGYLTEAEIAGYLKALRTLAGVRDRELMARFDSLLQRLPMHLVAGSEPAQLPADSSIASAIEAVRPRIRNDALHEALGDILQTLAEGGDAPARQSTTI
;
A
#
# COMPACT_ATOMS: atom_id res chain seq x y z
N MET A 1 -2.59 -21.32 22.93
CA MET A 1 -1.84 -21.53 21.67
C MET A 1 -1.12 -20.23 21.36
N THR A 2 0.20 -20.21 21.43
CA THR A 2 1.02 -19.07 21.03
C THR A 2 0.97 -18.96 19.52
N VAL A 3 0.35 -17.91 18.98
CA VAL A 3 0.35 -17.64 17.53
C VAL A 3 1.78 -17.23 17.17
N GLU A 4 2.40 -18.02 16.33
CA GLU A 4 3.77 -17.81 15.86
C GLU A 4 3.85 -16.50 15.05
N LYS A 5 4.89 -15.69 15.31
CA LYS A 5 5.13 -14.47 14.53
C LYS A 5 5.49 -14.84 13.09
N LEU A 6 5.00 -14.07 12.12
CA LEU A 6 5.46 -14.19 10.71
C LEU A 6 6.98 -14.16 10.65
N SER A 7 7.57 -15.10 9.90
CA SER A 7 9.00 -15.08 9.59
C SER A 7 9.37 -13.81 8.81
N GLU A 8 10.63 -13.41 8.85
CA GLU A 8 11.11 -12.25 8.09
C GLU A 8 10.97 -12.46 6.57
N GLU A 9 11.13 -13.69 6.11
CA GLU A 9 10.93 -14.08 4.71
C GLU A 9 9.45 -13.90 4.29
N ALA A 10 8.50 -14.36 5.11
CA ALA A 10 7.08 -14.17 4.84
C ALA A 10 6.67 -12.68 4.85
N LYS A 11 7.28 -11.87 5.72
CA LYS A 11 7.08 -10.41 5.72
C LYS A 11 7.64 -9.77 4.45
N ALA A 12 8.85 -10.15 4.04
CA ALA A 12 9.49 -9.65 2.84
C ALA A 12 8.66 -10.01 1.59
N TRP A 13 8.23 -11.26 1.47
CA TRP A 13 7.36 -11.72 0.40
C TRP A 13 6.04 -10.93 0.33
N ARG A 14 5.34 -10.77 1.48
CA ARG A 14 4.11 -9.98 1.53
C ARG A 14 4.34 -8.52 1.11
N ASN A 15 5.46 -7.92 1.49
CA ASN A 15 5.81 -6.55 1.08
C ASN A 15 6.05 -6.47 -0.43
N GLN A 16 6.74 -7.46 -1.00
CA GLN A 16 6.95 -7.57 -2.44
C GLN A 16 5.63 -7.72 -3.20
N GLN A 17 4.71 -8.59 -2.73
CA GLN A 17 3.39 -8.74 -3.36
C GLN A 17 2.57 -7.45 -3.28
N ARG A 18 2.60 -6.72 -2.16
CA ARG A 18 1.93 -5.41 -2.03
C ARG A 18 2.42 -4.43 -3.08
N ALA A 19 3.74 -4.29 -3.21
CA ALA A 19 4.36 -3.40 -4.17
C ALA A 19 3.95 -3.77 -5.61
N ARG A 20 4.09 -5.06 -5.96
CA ARG A 20 3.73 -5.59 -7.28
C ARG A 20 2.25 -5.35 -7.63
N LEU A 21 1.33 -5.67 -6.73
CA LEU A 21 -0.10 -5.57 -6.98
C LEU A 21 -0.58 -4.11 -7.04
N VAL A 22 -0.02 -3.22 -6.23
CA VAL A 22 -0.30 -1.78 -6.33
C VAL A 22 0.22 -1.21 -7.65
N ALA A 23 1.43 -1.57 -8.07
CA ALA A 23 1.99 -1.16 -9.35
C ALA A 23 1.14 -1.69 -10.52
N LEU A 24 0.75 -2.97 -10.49
CA LEU A 24 -0.12 -3.57 -11.49
C LEU A 24 -1.47 -2.84 -11.58
N ARG A 25 -2.11 -2.56 -10.44
CA ARG A 25 -3.34 -1.79 -10.39
C ARG A 25 -3.20 -0.39 -11.00
N LEU A 26 -2.09 0.28 -10.74
CA LEU A 26 -1.82 1.63 -11.25
C LEU A 26 -1.37 1.65 -12.72
N SER A 27 -0.92 0.53 -13.30
CA SER A 27 -0.56 0.43 -14.72
C SER A 27 -1.77 0.45 -15.65
N TYR A 28 -2.97 0.11 -15.14
CA TYR A 28 -4.19 0.25 -15.92
C TYR A 28 -4.63 1.71 -16.02
N SER A 29 -5.23 2.08 -17.14
CA SER A 29 -5.74 3.44 -17.35
C SER A 29 -6.80 3.81 -16.31
N GLU A 30 -6.93 5.10 -16.05
CA GLU A 30 -7.94 5.60 -15.13
C GLU A 30 -9.36 5.24 -15.59
N ASP A 31 -9.59 5.29 -16.90
CA ASP A 31 -10.90 4.97 -17.50
C ASP A 31 -11.23 3.49 -17.37
N ALA A 32 -10.28 2.58 -17.56
CA ALA A 32 -10.49 1.17 -17.30
C ALA A 32 -10.87 0.91 -15.83
N ARG A 33 -10.14 1.52 -14.89
CA ARG A 33 -10.45 1.38 -13.47
C ARG A 33 -11.80 1.99 -13.10
N LYS A 34 -12.22 3.10 -13.75
CA LYS A 34 -13.57 3.69 -13.57
C LYS A 34 -14.66 2.75 -14.05
N ASP A 35 -14.51 2.17 -15.24
CA ASP A 35 -15.48 1.20 -15.79
C ASP A 35 -15.60 -0.03 -14.89
N TRP A 36 -14.48 -0.62 -14.49
CA TRP A 36 -14.46 -1.74 -13.56
C TRP A 36 -15.12 -1.40 -12.21
N THR A 37 -14.80 -0.23 -11.67
CA THR A 37 -15.43 0.26 -10.43
C THR A 37 -16.95 0.40 -10.59
N ALA A 38 -17.44 0.88 -11.73
CA ALA A 38 -18.88 0.99 -12.00
C ALA A 38 -19.56 -0.40 -11.97
N ARG A 39 -18.95 -1.42 -12.55
CA ARG A 39 -19.44 -2.80 -12.50
C ARG A 39 -19.46 -3.36 -11.08
N ILE A 40 -18.40 -3.09 -10.29
CA ILE A 40 -18.35 -3.46 -8.87
C ILE A 40 -19.49 -2.78 -8.10
N MET A 41 -19.67 -1.47 -8.27
CA MET A 41 -20.73 -0.71 -7.58
C MET A 41 -22.12 -1.22 -7.92
N GLN A 42 -22.39 -1.56 -9.19
CA GLN A 42 -23.69 -2.12 -9.60
C GLN A 42 -24.03 -3.41 -8.84
N ARG A 43 -23.03 -4.27 -8.61
CA ARG A 43 -23.22 -5.53 -7.86
C ARG A 43 -23.38 -5.30 -6.36
N LEU A 44 -22.64 -4.35 -5.82
CA LEU A 44 -22.66 -4.03 -4.39
C LEU A 44 -23.96 -3.34 -3.96
N GLU A 45 -24.58 -2.57 -4.85
CA GLU A 45 -25.73 -1.72 -4.52
C GLU A 45 -26.90 -2.54 -3.94
N ALA A 46 -27.28 -3.66 -4.58
CA ALA A 46 -28.34 -4.51 -4.09
C ALA A 46 -28.02 -5.09 -2.70
N VAL A 47 -26.79 -5.56 -2.49
CA VAL A 47 -26.35 -6.11 -1.19
C VAL A 47 -26.32 -5.02 -0.11
N ALA A 48 -25.83 -3.83 -0.45
CA ALA A 48 -25.76 -2.71 0.48
C ALA A 48 -27.15 -2.15 0.82
N MET A 49 -28.06 -2.10 -0.15
CA MET A 49 -29.45 -1.69 0.10
C MET A 49 -30.23 -2.69 0.97
N ALA A 50 -29.93 -3.98 0.87
CA ALA A 50 -30.54 -5.02 1.69
C ALA A 50 -29.92 -5.13 3.11
N ALA A 51 -28.81 -4.44 3.39
CA ALA A 51 -28.16 -4.54 4.69
C ALA A 51 -29.01 -3.92 5.81
N ASP A 52 -29.16 -4.67 6.91
CA ASP A 52 -29.87 -4.22 8.12
C ASP A 52 -28.87 -3.64 9.12
N GLY A 53 -28.52 -2.36 8.95
CA GLY A 53 -27.63 -1.64 9.84
C GLY A 53 -26.59 -0.79 9.11
N PRO A 54 -25.63 -0.23 9.85
CA PRO A 54 -24.61 0.63 9.27
C PRO A 54 -23.71 -0.11 8.28
N ILE A 55 -23.34 0.59 7.20
CA ILE A 55 -22.49 0.08 6.12
C ILE A 55 -21.16 0.80 6.20
N SER A 56 -20.08 0.08 6.46
CA SER A 56 -18.74 0.64 6.33
C SER A 56 -18.28 0.56 4.88
N VAL A 57 -17.85 1.71 4.37
CA VAL A 57 -17.15 1.83 3.10
C VAL A 57 -15.76 2.40 3.41
N TYR A 58 -14.91 2.60 2.44
CA TYR A 58 -13.59 3.18 2.61
C TYR A 58 -13.42 4.42 1.70
N TRP A 59 -12.48 5.28 2.04
CA TRP A 59 -12.04 6.35 1.15
C TRP A 59 -10.95 5.79 0.23
N PRO A 60 -11.10 5.89 -1.12
CA PRO A 60 -10.20 5.23 -2.06
C PRO A 60 -8.77 5.77 -1.95
N PHE A 61 -7.80 4.87 -1.98
CA PHE A 61 -6.39 5.17 -1.87
C PHE A 61 -5.58 4.38 -2.92
N ARG A 62 -4.58 5.02 -3.52
CA ARG A 62 -3.67 4.37 -4.49
C ARG A 62 -4.38 3.55 -5.59
N GLY A 63 -5.37 4.15 -6.25
CA GLY A 63 -6.09 3.54 -7.37
C GLY A 63 -7.07 2.43 -6.98
N GLU A 64 -7.48 2.33 -5.73
CA GLU A 64 -8.57 1.46 -5.29
C GLU A 64 -9.89 1.80 -5.98
N PRO A 65 -10.85 0.84 -6.10
CA PRO A 65 -12.18 1.14 -6.59
C PRO A 65 -12.82 2.29 -5.83
N ASP A 66 -13.21 3.35 -6.54
CA ASP A 66 -13.81 4.54 -5.93
C ASP A 66 -15.31 4.33 -5.66
N LEU A 67 -15.63 3.93 -4.45
CA LEU A 67 -17.01 3.70 -4.03
C LEU A 67 -17.73 4.97 -3.52
N ARG A 68 -17.15 6.17 -3.62
CA ARG A 68 -17.80 7.42 -3.18
C ARG A 68 -19.13 7.71 -3.88
N PRO A 69 -19.35 7.38 -5.18
CA PRO A 69 -20.67 7.48 -5.79
C PRO A 69 -21.71 6.55 -5.13
N LEU A 70 -21.33 5.32 -4.79
CA LEU A 70 -22.18 4.38 -4.07
C LEU A 70 -22.51 4.91 -2.65
N MET A 71 -21.50 5.42 -1.92
CA MET A 71 -21.71 6.04 -0.61
C MET A 71 -22.80 7.13 -0.64
N ARG A 72 -22.77 8.00 -1.67
CA ARG A 72 -23.76 9.06 -1.85
C ARG A 72 -25.16 8.49 -2.08
N ARG A 73 -25.29 7.47 -2.95
CA ARG A 73 -26.59 6.82 -3.22
C ARG A 73 -27.16 6.16 -1.98
N LEU A 74 -26.34 5.42 -1.23
CA LEU A 74 -26.75 4.79 0.04
C LEU A 74 -27.20 5.82 1.06
N ALA A 75 -26.45 6.91 1.25
CA ALA A 75 -26.81 7.98 2.16
C ALA A 75 -28.12 8.69 1.75
N THR A 76 -28.32 8.93 0.44
CA THR A 76 -29.56 9.49 -0.10
C THR A 76 -30.76 8.55 0.11
N ALA A 77 -30.55 7.23 0.05
CA ALA A 77 -31.55 6.21 0.35
C ALA A 77 -31.80 6.01 1.86
N GLY A 78 -31.21 6.84 2.73
CA GLY A 78 -31.41 6.78 4.17
C GLY A 78 -30.56 5.71 4.89
N LYS A 79 -29.63 5.04 4.21
CA LYS A 79 -28.70 4.09 4.86
C LYS A 79 -27.64 4.83 5.66
N THR A 80 -27.30 4.29 6.82
CA THR A 80 -26.17 4.78 7.62
C THR A 80 -24.86 4.31 6.99
N VAL A 81 -24.14 5.23 6.34
CA VAL A 81 -22.80 4.99 5.80
C VAL A 81 -21.75 5.43 6.80
N ALA A 82 -20.68 4.67 6.95
CA ALA A 82 -19.57 5.01 7.83
C ALA A 82 -18.22 4.81 7.14
N LEU A 83 -17.22 5.57 7.58
CA LEU A 83 -15.84 5.43 7.14
C LEU A 83 -14.95 4.94 8.28
N PRO A 84 -13.98 4.06 7.99
CA PRO A 84 -13.01 3.60 8.97
C PRO A 84 -12.05 4.74 9.34
N ALA A 85 -11.79 4.90 10.62
CA ALA A 85 -10.83 5.84 11.17
C ALA A 85 -9.78 5.09 12.00
N VAL A 86 -8.50 5.35 11.74
CA VAL A 86 -7.40 4.90 12.58
C VAL A 86 -7.23 5.91 13.70
N VAL A 87 -7.57 5.52 14.93
CA VAL A 87 -7.46 6.39 16.10
C VAL A 87 -6.14 6.19 16.85
N GLN A 88 -5.59 4.98 16.77
CA GLN A 88 -4.34 4.65 17.42
C GLN A 88 -3.60 3.53 16.65
N PRO A 89 -2.27 3.57 16.55
CA PRO A 89 -1.49 2.48 15.97
C PRO A 89 -1.77 1.15 16.66
N ARG A 90 -1.92 0.08 15.87
CA ARG A 90 -2.18 -1.29 16.34
C ARG A 90 -3.54 -1.53 17.03
N TRP A 91 -4.44 -0.55 16.99
CA TRP A 91 -5.81 -0.72 17.49
C TRP A 91 -6.77 -1.09 16.36
N PRO A 92 -7.97 -1.64 16.70
CA PRO A 92 -9.06 -1.78 15.75
C PRO A 92 -9.46 -0.42 15.15
N LEU A 93 -10.03 -0.45 13.95
CA LEU A 93 -10.64 0.72 13.33
C LEU A 93 -11.89 1.13 14.10
N GLU A 94 -12.12 2.43 14.23
CA GLU A 94 -13.42 2.98 14.56
C GLU A 94 -14.17 3.29 13.26
N PHE A 95 -15.50 3.16 13.29
CA PHE A 95 -16.32 3.51 12.14
C PHE A 95 -17.14 4.76 12.47
N ARG A 96 -16.86 5.85 11.75
CA ARG A 96 -17.49 7.15 11.96
C ARG A 96 -18.57 7.39 10.91
N PRO A 97 -19.82 7.77 11.31
CA PRO A 97 -20.87 8.06 10.36
C PRO A 97 -20.46 9.13 9.35
N TRP A 98 -20.76 8.87 8.10
CA TRP A 98 -20.50 9.79 7.00
C TRP A 98 -21.80 10.13 6.26
N LYS A 99 -21.94 11.38 5.88
CA LYS A 99 -22.98 11.88 4.98
C LYS A 99 -22.40 12.92 4.02
N PRO A 100 -23.04 13.16 2.87
CA PRO A 100 -22.63 14.24 1.97
C PRO A 100 -22.49 15.57 2.73
N LYS A 101 -21.40 16.30 2.48
CA LYS A 101 -21.08 17.58 3.11
C LYS A 101 -20.84 17.55 4.64
N CYS A 102 -20.67 16.38 5.27
CA CYS A 102 -20.21 16.37 6.66
C CYS A 102 -18.78 16.95 6.75
N GLU A 103 -18.46 17.49 7.91
CA GLU A 103 -17.11 17.98 8.18
C GLU A 103 -16.13 16.80 8.17
N MET A 104 -15.00 16.98 7.48
CA MET A 104 -13.97 15.97 7.32
C MET A 104 -12.65 16.49 7.89
N GLU A 105 -11.82 15.60 8.40
CA GLU A 105 -10.44 15.85 8.82
C GLU A 105 -9.49 14.85 8.14
N LEU A 106 -8.21 15.16 8.11
CA LEU A 106 -7.21 14.24 7.58
C LEU A 106 -6.78 13.27 8.69
N GLY A 107 -6.99 11.99 8.43
CA GLY A 107 -6.52 10.90 9.27
C GLY A 107 -5.13 10.40 8.86
N VAL A 108 -4.80 9.18 9.26
CA VAL A 108 -3.55 8.50 8.90
C VAL A 108 -3.42 8.40 7.38
N TRP A 109 -2.21 8.60 6.86
CA TRP A 109 -1.89 8.65 5.42
C TRP A 109 -2.65 9.74 4.64
N ASN A 110 -3.07 10.81 5.31
CA ASN A 110 -3.88 11.90 4.74
C ASN A 110 -5.20 11.41 4.13
N ILE A 111 -5.73 10.28 4.60
CA ILE A 111 -7.02 9.77 4.18
C ILE A 111 -8.12 10.56 4.90
N PRO A 112 -9.07 11.19 4.17
CA PRO A 112 -10.17 11.92 4.79
C PRO A 112 -11.07 11.00 5.63
N ILE A 113 -11.36 11.41 6.87
CA ILE A 113 -12.28 10.76 7.80
C ILE A 113 -13.30 11.76 8.34
N PRO A 114 -14.52 11.34 8.71
CA PRO A 114 -15.50 12.26 9.33
C PRO A 114 -14.97 12.82 10.65
N LYS A 115 -15.06 14.14 10.81
CA LYS A 115 -14.71 14.84 12.05
C LYS A 115 -15.87 14.74 13.03
N THR A 116 -15.95 13.63 13.72
CA THR A 116 -17.00 13.35 14.72
C THR A 116 -16.49 12.34 15.74
N ASN A 117 -17.03 12.42 16.96
CA ASN A 117 -16.79 11.43 18.01
C ASN A 117 -17.85 10.31 18.01
N THR A 118 -18.88 10.43 17.17
CA THR A 118 -19.89 9.37 17.02
C THR A 118 -19.27 8.15 16.37
N ARG A 119 -19.62 6.97 16.86
CA ARG A 119 -19.16 5.67 16.37
C ARG A 119 -20.35 4.79 16.07
N VAL A 120 -20.22 3.94 15.08
CA VAL A 120 -21.22 2.93 14.74
C VAL A 120 -20.54 1.58 14.55
N THR A 121 -21.29 0.51 14.80
CA THR A 121 -20.84 -0.85 14.50
C THR A 121 -21.43 -1.27 13.17
N PRO A 122 -20.64 -1.52 12.12
CA PRO A 122 -21.18 -1.86 10.81
C PRO A 122 -21.68 -3.30 10.78
N ALA A 123 -22.85 -3.50 10.15
CA ALA A 123 -23.40 -4.81 9.82
C ALA A 123 -22.85 -5.31 8.46
N LEU A 124 -22.48 -4.39 7.57
CA LEU A 124 -21.81 -4.68 6.31
C LEU A 124 -20.50 -3.90 6.24
N LEU A 125 -19.37 -4.61 6.02
CA LEU A 125 -18.07 -4.00 5.83
C LEU A 125 -17.60 -4.23 4.39
N LEU A 126 -17.40 -3.13 3.66
CA LEU A 126 -16.74 -3.13 2.36
C LEU A 126 -15.26 -2.79 2.59
N ALA A 127 -14.39 -3.80 2.53
CA ALA A 127 -12.97 -3.66 2.87
C ALA A 127 -12.10 -3.59 1.60
N PRO A 128 -11.23 -2.57 1.45
CA PRO A 128 -10.33 -2.52 0.31
C PRO A 128 -9.28 -3.62 0.40
N VAL A 129 -8.90 -4.20 -0.76
CA VAL A 129 -7.83 -5.18 -0.84
C VAL A 129 -6.75 -4.74 -1.82
N ILE A 130 -5.49 -5.00 -1.48
CA ILE A 130 -4.37 -4.90 -2.43
C ILE A 130 -4.29 -6.19 -3.23
N GLY A 131 -4.43 -7.33 -2.55
CA GLY A 131 -4.51 -8.66 -3.11
C GLY A 131 -5.46 -9.53 -2.31
N PHE A 132 -5.92 -10.62 -2.89
CA PHE A 132 -6.77 -11.60 -2.23
C PHE A 132 -6.55 -12.99 -2.81
N ASP A 133 -6.94 -14.02 -2.08
CA ASP A 133 -6.95 -15.40 -2.55
C ASP A 133 -8.35 -16.02 -2.51
N THR A 134 -8.48 -17.18 -3.11
CA THR A 134 -9.75 -17.93 -3.19
C THR A 134 -10.23 -18.44 -1.83
N SER A 135 -9.40 -18.44 -0.80
CA SER A 135 -9.78 -18.77 0.58
C SER A 135 -10.40 -17.58 1.32
N GLY A 136 -10.44 -16.40 0.70
CA GLY A 136 -11.03 -15.20 1.26
C GLY A 136 -10.08 -14.35 2.10
N TYR A 137 -8.81 -14.73 2.17
CA TYR A 137 -7.81 -13.89 2.84
C TYR A 137 -7.40 -12.72 1.96
N ARG A 138 -7.03 -11.61 2.62
CA ARG A 138 -6.63 -10.39 1.93
C ARG A 138 -5.22 -9.97 2.28
N LEU A 139 -4.56 -9.38 1.33
CA LEU A 139 -3.35 -8.62 1.50
C LEU A 139 -3.73 -7.13 1.59
N GLY A 140 -3.62 -6.55 2.79
CA GLY A 140 -3.80 -5.11 3.03
C GLY A 140 -2.45 -4.39 3.08
N TYR A 141 -2.44 -3.12 3.49
CA TYR A 141 -1.22 -2.28 3.57
C TYR A 141 -0.24 -2.65 4.70
N GLY A 142 -0.47 -3.74 5.43
CA GLY A 142 0.46 -4.25 6.44
C GLY A 142 0.21 -3.73 7.86
N GLY A 143 -0.69 -2.77 8.05
CA GLY A 143 -1.04 -2.26 9.38
C GLY A 143 -1.87 -3.22 10.24
N GLY A 144 -2.47 -4.27 9.66
CA GLY A 144 -3.32 -5.25 10.33
C GLY A 144 -4.59 -4.67 10.95
N PHE A 145 -5.02 -3.48 10.50
CA PHE A 145 -6.18 -2.79 11.08
C PHE A 145 -7.48 -3.56 10.89
N TYR A 146 -7.73 -4.06 9.68
CA TYR A 146 -8.94 -4.84 9.41
C TYR A 146 -8.95 -6.17 10.18
N ASP A 147 -7.83 -6.87 10.28
CA ASP A 147 -7.76 -8.15 11.00
C ASP A 147 -8.08 -7.96 12.48
N ARG A 148 -7.47 -6.96 13.13
CA ARG A 148 -7.80 -6.60 14.51
C ARG A 148 -9.25 -6.16 14.69
N THR A 149 -9.76 -5.40 13.73
CA THR A 149 -11.16 -4.94 13.75
C THR A 149 -12.11 -6.13 13.65
N LEU A 150 -11.89 -7.01 12.69
CA LEU A 150 -12.75 -8.18 12.48
C LEU A 150 -12.69 -9.17 13.64
N ALA A 151 -11.53 -9.29 14.29
CA ALA A 151 -11.37 -10.10 15.51
C ALA A 151 -12.06 -9.48 16.74
N ALA A 152 -12.13 -8.13 16.81
CA ALA A 152 -12.74 -7.43 17.93
C ALA A 152 -14.25 -7.20 17.80
N LEU A 153 -14.78 -7.15 16.58
CA LEU A 153 -16.20 -6.94 16.34
C LEU A 153 -16.99 -8.18 16.77
N THR A 154 -18.08 -7.94 17.51
CA THR A 154 -19.06 -8.96 17.91
C THR A 154 -20.36 -8.80 17.14
N GLY A 155 -21.14 -9.87 17.06
CA GLY A 155 -22.44 -9.89 16.38
C GLY A 155 -22.39 -10.24 14.88
N PRO A 156 -23.55 -10.46 14.26
CA PRO A 156 -23.68 -10.85 12.86
C PRO A 156 -23.22 -9.71 11.94
N ARG A 157 -22.39 -10.02 10.99
CA ARG A 157 -21.89 -9.08 9.99
C ARG A 157 -21.49 -9.79 8.72
N THR A 158 -21.47 -9.04 7.64
CA THR A 158 -20.94 -9.49 6.35
C THR A 158 -19.72 -8.65 5.98
N VAL A 159 -18.64 -9.31 5.59
CA VAL A 159 -17.38 -8.66 5.16
C VAL A 159 -17.14 -8.97 3.70
N ILE A 160 -17.11 -7.94 2.86
CA ILE A 160 -16.86 -8.06 1.43
C ILE A 160 -15.57 -7.34 1.09
N GLY A 161 -14.59 -8.08 0.58
CA GLY A 161 -13.38 -7.52 0.00
C GLY A 161 -13.67 -6.86 -1.35
N ILE A 162 -13.10 -5.70 -1.58
CA ILE A 162 -13.30 -4.93 -2.80
C ILE A 162 -11.96 -4.74 -3.51
N GLY A 163 -11.85 -5.31 -4.68
CA GLY A 163 -10.64 -5.23 -5.51
C GLY A 163 -10.95 -5.43 -6.98
N PHE A 164 -9.93 -5.37 -7.82
CA PHE A 164 -10.03 -5.74 -9.23
C PHE A 164 -9.58 -7.19 -9.42
N ASP A 165 -9.99 -7.84 -10.50
CA ASP A 165 -9.59 -9.23 -10.82
C ASP A 165 -8.08 -9.41 -10.81
N CYS A 166 -7.34 -8.43 -11.28
CA CYS A 166 -5.87 -8.44 -11.30
C CYS A 166 -5.23 -8.53 -9.90
N ALA A 167 -6.00 -8.37 -8.83
CA ALA A 167 -5.55 -8.49 -7.45
C ALA A 167 -5.63 -9.93 -6.91
N GLU A 168 -6.20 -10.87 -7.67
CA GLU A 168 -6.26 -12.28 -7.28
C GLU A 168 -4.87 -12.92 -7.37
N ILE A 169 -4.47 -13.62 -6.30
CA ILE A 169 -3.22 -14.36 -6.22
C ILE A 169 -3.48 -15.76 -5.65
N PRO A 170 -2.62 -16.75 -5.92
CA PRO A 170 -2.83 -18.13 -5.43
C PRO A 170 -2.98 -18.22 -3.91
N SER A 171 -2.20 -17.45 -3.17
CA SER A 171 -2.31 -17.35 -1.71
C SER A 171 -1.73 -16.02 -1.24
N VAL A 172 -2.32 -15.44 -0.20
CA VAL A 172 -1.74 -14.28 0.50
C VAL A 172 -0.72 -14.71 1.57
N GLY A 173 -0.49 -16.02 1.75
CA GLY A 173 0.29 -16.58 2.84
C GLY A 173 -0.33 -16.26 4.19
N PRO A 174 -1.58 -16.69 4.48
CA PRO A 174 -2.27 -16.30 5.71
C PRO A 174 -1.60 -16.87 6.95
N HIS A 175 -1.75 -16.19 8.09
CA HIS A 175 -1.30 -16.67 9.38
C HIS A 175 -2.39 -16.50 10.44
N GLY A 176 -2.14 -16.98 11.66
CA GLY A 176 -3.16 -17.14 12.69
C GLY A 176 -3.91 -15.89 13.15
N PHE A 177 -3.46 -14.68 12.77
CA PHE A 177 -4.18 -13.43 13.05
C PHE A 177 -4.97 -12.89 11.86
N ASP A 178 -4.79 -13.46 10.67
CA ASP A 178 -5.53 -13.01 9.49
C ASP A 178 -6.97 -13.56 9.55
N VAL A 179 -7.94 -12.68 9.33
CA VAL A 179 -9.37 -13.03 9.36
C VAL A 179 -9.90 -13.03 7.93
N PRO A 180 -10.41 -14.15 7.41
CA PRO A 180 -10.93 -14.20 6.06
C PRO A 180 -12.21 -13.36 5.91
N MET A 181 -12.46 -12.90 4.70
CA MET A 181 -13.70 -12.22 4.30
C MET A 181 -14.78 -13.25 3.94
N ASP A 182 -16.05 -12.83 3.95
CA ASP A 182 -17.17 -13.69 3.56
C ASP A 182 -17.32 -13.77 2.04
N ARG A 183 -16.98 -12.69 1.32
CA ARG A 183 -17.04 -12.57 -0.14
C ARG A 183 -15.96 -11.63 -0.65
N ILE A 184 -15.71 -11.70 -1.94
CA ILE A 184 -14.89 -10.70 -2.66
C ILE A 184 -15.67 -10.26 -3.88
N ALA A 185 -15.80 -8.95 -4.08
CA ALA A 185 -16.43 -8.34 -5.23
C ALA A 185 -15.38 -7.73 -6.15
N THR A 186 -15.42 -8.15 -7.42
CA THR A 186 -14.60 -7.62 -8.49
C THR A 186 -15.46 -7.17 -9.67
N GLU A 187 -14.86 -6.60 -10.70
CA GLU A 187 -15.56 -6.22 -11.94
C GLU A 187 -16.19 -7.41 -12.65
N SER A 188 -15.67 -8.61 -12.49
CA SER A 188 -16.26 -9.83 -13.10
C SER A 188 -17.36 -10.45 -12.24
N GLY A 189 -17.44 -10.13 -10.93
CA GLY A 189 -18.50 -10.66 -10.06
C GLY A 189 -18.05 -10.88 -8.63
N PHE A 190 -18.90 -11.58 -7.88
CA PHE A 190 -18.52 -12.11 -6.57
C PHE A 190 -17.71 -13.39 -6.76
N ARG A 191 -16.56 -13.45 -6.09
CA ARG A 191 -15.72 -14.67 -6.10
C ARG A 191 -16.33 -15.73 -5.17
N THR A 192 -16.40 -16.95 -5.65
CA THR A 192 -16.69 -18.11 -4.80
C THR A 192 -15.45 -18.40 -3.95
N LEU A 193 -15.63 -18.43 -2.64
CA LEU A 193 -14.56 -18.71 -1.69
C LEU A 193 -14.53 -20.20 -1.36
N SER A 194 -13.35 -20.81 -1.50
CA SER A 194 -13.11 -22.17 -1.06
C SER A 194 -12.86 -22.16 0.45
N ARG A 195 -13.88 -22.39 1.27
CA ARG A 195 -13.71 -22.53 2.72
C ARG A 195 -12.99 -23.85 3.00
N MET A 196 -11.69 -23.80 3.20
CA MET A 196 -10.99 -24.91 3.83
C MET A 196 -11.38 -24.94 5.31
N SER A 197 -11.91 -26.10 5.76
CA SER A 197 -12.05 -26.36 7.19
C SER A 197 -10.69 -26.23 7.88
N PRO A 198 -10.61 -25.68 9.10
CA PRO A 198 -9.33 -25.52 9.79
C PRO A 198 -8.77 -26.88 10.15
N GLY A 199 -7.87 -27.41 9.37
CA GLY A 199 -7.17 -28.66 9.64
C GLY A 199 -6.74 -29.42 8.41
N THR A 200 -5.73 -28.98 7.69
CA THR A 200 -4.83 -29.87 6.93
C THR A 200 -3.51 -29.16 6.61
N LYS A 201 -2.45 -29.92 6.69
CA LYS A 201 -1.03 -29.52 6.70
C LYS A 201 -0.45 -29.13 5.32
N ASP A 202 -1.23 -28.68 4.36
CA ASP A 202 -0.75 -28.50 2.98
C ASP A 202 -0.27 -27.08 2.63
N VAL A 203 -0.14 -26.20 3.66
CA VAL A 203 0.31 -24.79 3.46
C VAL A 203 1.80 -24.71 3.11
N ALA A 204 2.59 -25.71 3.51
CA ALA A 204 4.03 -25.75 3.25
C ALA A 204 4.37 -26.06 1.78
N GLU A 205 3.55 -26.90 1.13
CA GLU A 205 3.78 -27.31 -0.26
C GLU A 205 3.39 -26.24 -1.28
N ALA A 206 2.31 -25.49 -1.01
CA ALA A 206 1.91 -24.35 -1.85
C ALA A 206 2.91 -23.19 -1.79
N ALA A 207 3.51 -22.92 -0.61
CA ALA A 207 4.55 -21.92 -0.46
C ALA A 207 5.86 -22.34 -1.17
N SER A 208 6.21 -23.64 -1.15
CA SER A 208 7.39 -24.17 -1.84
C SER A 208 7.23 -24.15 -3.37
N SER A 209 6.04 -24.43 -3.90
CA SER A 209 5.76 -24.36 -5.35
C SER A 209 5.77 -22.93 -5.88
N ALA A 210 5.35 -21.95 -5.08
CA ALA A 210 5.41 -20.53 -5.45
C ALA A 210 6.85 -19.97 -5.45
N CYS A 211 7.75 -20.54 -4.66
CA CYS A 211 9.15 -20.14 -4.60
C CYS A 211 9.94 -20.52 -5.85
N ASN A 212 9.54 -21.59 -6.55
CA ASN A 212 10.24 -22.08 -7.75
C ASN A 212 9.85 -21.39 -9.08
N MET A 213 8.95 -20.40 -9.06
CA MET A 213 8.59 -19.60 -10.24
C MET A 213 9.22 -18.19 -10.25
N ALA A 214 10.21 -17.92 -9.42
CA ALA A 214 10.83 -16.60 -9.24
C ALA A 214 12.15 -16.45 -10.00
N GLU A 215 12.16 -16.78 -11.31
CA GLU A 215 13.24 -16.33 -12.22
C GLU A 215 12.66 -15.52 -13.38
N ALA A 216 12.26 -14.28 -13.09
CA ALA A 216 12.15 -13.21 -14.07
C ALA A 216 12.76 -11.94 -13.45
N PRO A 217 13.52 -11.11 -14.21
CA PRO A 217 14.24 -9.97 -13.66
C PRO A 217 13.24 -8.97 -13.04
N ASN A 218 13.46 -8.71 -11.76
CA ASN A 218 12.62 -7.89 -10.89
C ASN A 218 12.77 -6.40 -11.24
N THR A 219 11.77 -5.80 -11.91
CA THR A 219 11.78 -4.38 -12.31
C THR A 219 10.57 -3.61 -11.76
N TYR A 220 10.07 -3.92 -10.55
CA TYR A 220 8.99 -3.14 -9.95
C TYR A 220 9.32 -2.74 -8.51
N MET A 221 9.79 -1.49 -8.39
CA MET A 221 10.07 -0.85 -7.11
C MET A 221 8.87 0.00 -6.68
N GLY A 222 8.25 -0.30 -5.51
CA GLY A 222 7.19 0.52 -4.93
C GLY A 222 7.68 1.94 -4.60
N TYR A 223 6.73 2.91 -4.50
CA TYR A 223 7.06 4.27 -4.09
C TYR A 223 7.59 4.30 -2.66
N LEU A 224 8.58 5.17 -2.44
CA LEU A 224 9.21 5.38 -1.14
C LEU A 224 8.35 6.32 -0.27
N THR A 225 8.33 6.04 1.01
CA THR A 225 7.86 6.97 2.03
C THR A 225 8.88 8.11 2.21
N GLU A 226 8.47 9.24 2.79
CA GLU A 226 9.39 10.36 3.07
C GLU A 226 10.56 9.95 3.98
N ALA A 227 10.33 9.03 4.94
CA ALA A 227 11.39 8.49 5.80
C ALA A 227 12.38 7.61 5.01
N GLU A 228 11.89 6.78 4.08
CA GLU A 228 12.75 5.99 3.18
C GLU A 228 13.51 6.90 2.22
N ILE A 229 12.88 7.94 1.67
CA ILE A 229 13.54 8.96 0.83
C ILE A 229 14.67 9.62 1.63
N ALA A 230 14.42 10.02 2.88
CA ALA A 230 15.45 10.58 3.74
C ALA A 230 16.62 9.60 3.96
N GLY A 231 16.33 8.32 4.18
CA GLY A 231 17.33 7.25 4.29
C GLY A 231 18.17 7.11 3.02
N TYR A 232 17.55 7.12 1.84
CA TYR A 232 18.26 7.06 0.56
C TYR A 232 19.10 8.31 0.29
N LEU A 233 18.58 9.51 0.56
CA LEU A 233 19.34 10.75 0.40
C LEU A 233 20.57 10.80 1.32
N LYS A 234 20.47 10.28 2.56
CA LYS A 234 21.62 10.13 3.47
C LYS A 234 22.65 9.14 2.92
N ALA A 235 22.20 8.02 2.37
CA ALA A 235 23.09 7.03 1.76
C ALA A 235 23.81 7.60 0.53
N LEU A 236 23.10 8.30 -0.36
CA LEU A 236 23.65 8.98 -1.52
C LEU A 236 24.66 10.07 -1.13
N ARG A 237 24.33 10.86 -0.10
CA ARG A 237 25.24 11.85 0.48
C ARG A 237 26.53 11.20 0.99
N THR A 238 26.41 10.06 1.66
CA THR A 238 27.58 9.30 2.16
C THR A 238 28.41 8.74 1.00
N LEU A 239 27.75 8.24 -0.05
CA LEU A 239 28.39 7.72 -1.24
C LEU A 239 29.12 8.82 -2.03
N ALA A 240 28.58 10.04 -2.10
CA ALA A 240 29.25 11.21 -2.67
C ALA A 240 30.57 11.52 -1.96
N GLY A 241 30.64 11.28 -0.66
CA GLY A 241 31.84 11.34 0.15
C GLY A 241 32.47 12.73 0.21
N VAL A 242 33.64 12.80 0.87
CA VAL A 242 34.38 14.07 1.06
C VAL A 242 34.98 14.60 -0.24
N ARG A 243 35.03 13.80 -1.30
CA ARG A 243 35.65 14.15 -2.57
C ARG A 243 34.83 15.08 -3.44
N ASP A 244 33.50 15.05 -3.31
CA ASP A 244 32.57 15.89 -4.05
C ASP A 244 31.69 16.73 -3.10
N ARG A 245 32.26 17.85 -2.65
CA ARG A 245 31.57 18.78 -1.73
C ARG A 245 30.33 19.43 -2.34
N GLU A 246 30.31 19.66 -3.64
CA GLU A 246 29.18 20.25 -4.33
C GLU A 246 28.00 19.28 -4.36
N LEU A 247 28.25 18.03 -4.71
CA LEU A 247 27.24 16.99 -4.72
C LEU A 247 26.69 16.70 -3.32
N MET A 248 27.54 16.69 -2.30
CA MET A 248 27.10 16.60 -0.90
C MET A 248 26.17 17.74 -0.52
N ALA A 249 26.50 18.98 -0.88
CA ALA A 249 25.67 20.14 -0.59
C ALA A 249 24.29 20.07 -1.29
N ARG A 250 24.24 19.48 -2.50
CA ARG A 250 22.99 19.21 -3.21
C ARG A 250 22.12 18.21 -2.45
N PHE A 251 22.68 17.11 -1.96
CA PHE A 251 21.91 16.15 -1.14
C PHE A 251 21.50 16.74 0.21
N ASP A 252 22.32 17.55 0.85
CA ASP A 252 21.94 18.27 2.09
C ASP A 252 20.77 19.23 1.82
N SER A 253 20.75 19.92 0.70
CA SER A 253 19.63 20.78 0.29
C SER A 253 18.34 19.99 0.09
N LEU A 254 18.43 18.76 -0.49
CA LEU A 254 17.27 17.91 -0.65
C LEU A 254 16.75 17.36 0.68
N LEU A 255 17.64 17.00 1.61
CA LEU A 255 17.27 16.58 2.96
C LEU A 255 16.53 17.70 3.73
N GLN A 256 16.92 18.97 3.55
CA GLN A 256 16.24 20.12 4.17
C GLN A 256 14.81 20.34 3.66
N ARG A 257 14.45 19.79 2.51
CA ARG A 257 13.08 19.84 1.96
C ARG A 257 12.13 18.81 2.59
N LEU A 258 12.65 17.90 3.38
CA LEU A 258 11.87 16.88 4.09
C LEU A 258 11.59 17.31 5.54
N PRO A 259 10.49 16.84 6.16
CA PRO A 259 10.19 17.11 7.57
C PRO A 259 11.35 16.69 8.48
N MET A 260 11.80 17.61 9.34
CA MET A 260 13.00 17.45 10.16
C MET A 260 12.93 16.21 11.08
N HIS A 261 11.75 15.89 11.62
CA HIS A 261 11.55 14.70 12.46
C HIS A 261 11.72 13.37 11.69
N LEU A 262 11.41 13.34 10.38
CA LEU A 262 11.63 12.18 9.53
C LEU A 262 13.10 12.02 9.15
N VAL A 263 13.78 13.12 8.87
CA VAL A 263 15.22 13.13 8.59
C VAL A 263 16.00 12.69 9.82
N ALA A 264 15.67 13.18 11.01
CA ALA A 264 16.36 12.82 12.25
C ALA A 264 16.20 11.33 12.61
N GLY A 265 15.01 10.77 12.38
CA GLY A 265 14.66 9.38 12.73
C GLY A 265 14.95 8.34 11.64
N SER A 266 15.42 8.73 10.43
CA SER A 266 15.71 7.78 9.36
C SER A 266 17.15 7.27 9.43
N GLU A 267 17.33 5.94 9.30
CA GLU A 267 18.64 5.33 9.09
C GLU A 267 19.03 5.43 7.61
N PRO A 268 20.34 5.58 7.28
CA PRO A 268 20.79 5.53 5.88
C PRO A 268 20.37 4.21 5.22
N ALA A 269 19.86 4.28 3.99
CA ALA A 269 19.50 3.07 3.24
C ALA A 269 20.77 2.30 2.85
N GLN A 270 20.65 0.96 2.83
CA GLN A 270 21.69 0.12 2.29
C GLN A 270 21.67 0.19 0.76
N LEU A 271 22.77 0.66 0.17
CA LEU A 271 23.01 0.62 -1.26
C LEU A 271 23.88 -0.60 -1.60
N PRO A 272 23.73 -1.21 -2.79
CA PRO A 272 24.64 -2.27 -3.22
C PRO A 272 26.10 -1.80 -3.18
N ALA A 273 27.03 -2.68 -2.80
CA ALA A 273 28.43 -2.33 -2.52
C ALA A 273 29.16 -1.65 -3.70
N ASP A 274 28.76 -1.97 -4.93
CA ASP A 274 29.38 -1.47 -6.17
C ASP A 274 28.53 -0.40 -6.87
N SER A 275 27.55 0.19 -6.18
CA SER A 275 26.68 1.20 -6.79
C SER A 275 27.43 2.51 -7.02
N SER A 276 27.41 3.00 -8.27
CA SER A 276 27.72 4.40 -8.55
C SER A 276 26.59 5.30 -8.05
N ILE A 277 26.88 6.59 -7.81
CA ILE A 277 25.85 7.55 -7.41
C ILE A 277 24.75 7.63 -8.48
N ALA A 278 25.11 7.63 -9.76
CA ALA A 278 24.17 7.65 -10.86
C ALA A 278 23.24 6.42 -10.83
N SER A 279 23.79 5.21 -10.74
CA SER A 279 22.98 3.98 -10.69
C SER A 279 22.08 3.91 -9.45
N ALA A 280 22.54 4.43 -8.31
CA ALA A 280 21.73 4.50 -7.10
C ALA A 280 20.57 5.53 -7.22
N ILE A 281 20.79 6.68 -7.87
CA ILE A 281 19.74 7.65 -8.16
C ILE A 281 18.74 7.09 -9.18
N GLU A 282 19.20 6.46 -10.26
CA GLU A 282 18.34 5.81 -11.26
C GLU A 282 17.43 4.75 -10.63
N ALA A 283 17.95 3.98 -9.68
CA ALA A 283 17.17 2.99 -8.95
C ALA A 283 16.10 3.58 -8.03
N VAL A 284 16.35 4.76 -7.45
CA VAL A 284 15.50 5.38 -6.42
C VAL A 284 14.52 6.40 -7.02
N ARG A 285 14.95 7.19 -7.99
CA ARG A 285 14.17 8.30 -8.58
C ARG A 285 12.78 7.91 -9.04
N PRO A 286 12.55 6.81 -9.78
CA PRO A 286 11.19 6.41 -10.22
C PRO A 286 10.25 6.07 -9.05
N ARG A 287 10.80 5.87 -7.84
CA ARG A 287 10.06 5.54 -6.62
C ARG A 287 9.67 6.76 -5.79
N ILE A 288 10.06 7.96 -6.22
CA ILE A 288 9.81 9.22 -5.51
C ILE A 288 8.61 9.91 -6.15
N ARG A 289 7.55 10.15 -5.35
CA ARG A 289 6.34 10.86 -5.78
C ARG A 289 6.40 12.36 -5.62
N ASN A 290 7.38 12.86 -4.89
CA ASN A 290 7.57 14.30 -4.73
C ASN A 290 8.20 14.84 -6.01
N ASP A 291 7.41 15.55 -6.83
CA ASP A 291 7.84 16.05 -8.14
C ASP A 291 9.10 16.92 -8.04
N ALA A 292 9.19 17.76 -7.02
CA ALA A 292 10.36 18.62 -6.81
C ALA A 292 11.63 17.83 -6.44
N LEU A 293 11.51 16.74 -5.70
CA LEU A 293 12.64 15.84 -5.40
C LEU A 293 12.98 14.96 -6.60
N HIS A 294 11.96 14.51 -7.33
CA HIS A 294 12.14 13.73 -8.56
C HIS A 294 12.90 14.52 -9.63
N GLU A 295 12.52 15.78 -9.84
CA GLU A 295 13.17 16.71 -10.76
C GLU A 295 14.60 16.99 -10.33
N ALA A 296 14.82 17.37 -9.08
CA ALA A 296 16.15 17.69 -8.55
C ALA A 296 17.15 16.50 -8.61
N LEU A 297 16.67 15.26 -8.42
CA LEU A 297 17.51 14.08 -8.64
C LEU A 297 17.78 13.85 -10.13
N GLY A 298 16.88 14.24 -11.03
CA GLY A 298 17.09 14.27 -12.47
C GLY A 298 18.22 15.21 -12.88
N ASP A 299 18.22 16.41 -12.31
CA ASP A 299 19.27 17.42 -12.55
C ASP A 299 20.66 16.94 -12.07
N ILE A 300 20.69 16.23 -10.94
CA ILE A 300 21.94 15.60 -10.46
C ILE A 300 22.42 14.53 -11.43
N LEU A 301 21.53 13.67 -11.93
CA LEU A 301 21.88 12.65 -12.93
C LEU A 301 22.43 13.26 -14.21
N GLN A 302 21.80 14.31 -14.72
CA GLN A 302 22.26 15.02 -15.90
C GLN A 302 23.66 15.62 -15.68
N THR A 303 23.91 16.26 -14.53
CA THR A 303 25.23 16.80 -14.18
C THR A 303 26.29 15.72 -14.10
N LEU A 304 25.97 14.54 -13.55
CA LEU A 304 26.89 13.40 -13.47
C LEU A 304 27.20 12.83 -14.86
N ALA A 305 26.24 12.81 -15.78
CA ALA A 305 26.42 12.36 -17.15
C ALA A 305 27.31 13.33 -17.96
N GLU A 306 27.14 14.62 -17.77
CA GLU A 306 27.93 15.68 -18.44
C GLU A 306 29.35 15.81 -17.88
N GLY A 307 29.57 15.48 -16.59
CA GLY A 307 30.91 15.49 -15.94
C GLY A 307 31.77 14.25 -16.20
N GLY A 308 31.24 13.23 -16.88
CA GLY A 308 31.87 11.94 -17.11
C GLY A 308 32.98 11.89 -18.17
N ASP A 309 33.30 12.98 -18.87
CA ASP A 309 34.30 13.02 -19.95
C ASP A 309 35.57 13.84 -19.64
N ALA A 310 36.06 13.83 -18.40
CA ALA A 310 37.39 14.33 -18.08
C ALA A 310 38.39 13.17 -17.97
N PRO A 311 39.36 13.03 -18.90
CA PRO A 311 40.35 11.95 -18.82
C PRO A 311 41.22 12.10 -17.58
N ALA A 312 41.46 10.99 -16.91
CA ALA A 312 42.40 10.89 -15.79
C ALA A 312 43.74 11.52 -16.17
N ARG A 313 44.09 12.64 -15.54
CA ARG A 313 45.45 13.20 -15.65
C ARG A 313 46.41 12.20 -15.02
N GLN A 314 47.19 11.54 -15.87
CA GLN A 314 48.35 10.78 -15.47
C GLN A 314 49.27 11.70 -14.68
N SER A 315 49.51 11.37 -13.43
CA SER A 315 50.58 11.95 -12.63
C SER A 315 51.91 11.45 -13.18
N THR A 316 52.54 12.26 -13.98
CA THR A 316 53.96 12.06 -14.33
C THR A 316 54.77 12.52 -13.13
N THR A 317 55.42 11.59 -12.47
CA THR A 317 56.50 11.80 -11.49
C THR A 317 57.69 12.43 -12.17
N ILE A 318 58.20 13.53 -11.64
CA ILE A 318 59.61 13.90 -11.59
C ILE A 318 59.96 14.25 -10.16
#